data_0a27eb99101325cdfeb9f69639d030ac
#
_entry.id   0a27eb99101325cdfeb9f69639d030ac
#
_cell.length_a   1.000
_cell.length_b   1.000
_cell.length_c   1.000
_cell.angle_alpha   90.00
_cell.angle_beta   90.00
_cell.angle_gamma   90.00
#
_symmetry.space_group_name_H-M   'P 1'
#
loop_
_entity.id
_entity.type
_entity.pdbx_description
1 polymer ?
#
loop_
_entity_poly.entity_id
_entity_poly.type
_entity_poly.pdbx_seq_one_letter_code
_entity_poly.pdbx_strand_id
1 'polypeptide(L)'
;ISDTYKKYNKSKCKPIREDFCASAKISSAWVQDADINKAYAIDLDAKILKYAKNTFEKNLTVDQLNRVKLIKGDSLSYKTPKVDSVVAFNFSYWVFKNRKDLISYFKNAYRSLNNNGLLMLDSFGGYEAHQELEERTNHNGFTYCWDQHSFNPITNDLTCYIHFEFKDGSSIKKAFEYHWRLWSLPEIKECLIEAGFKNIDIYMQDWDDEKDEETEEFYKMTKCDADPGWVAYIIATKK
;
A
#
# COMPACT_ATOMS: atom_id res chain seq x y z
N ILE A 1 2.62 1.62 -11.05
CA ILE A 1 4.07 1.70 -10.75
C ILE A 1 4.83 2.09 -12.00
N SER A 2 4.74 1.32 -13.08
CA SER A 2 5.51 1.53 -14.31
C SER A 2 5.30 2.91 -14.91
N ASP A 3 4.06 3.30 -15.15
CA ASP A 3 3.70 4.58 -15.75
C ASP A 3 4.06 5.77 -14.84
N THR A 4 3.80 5.63 -13.53
CA THR A 4 4.19 6.64 -12.56
C THR A 4 5.70 6.85 -12.56
N TYR A 5 6.48 5.77 -12.49
CA TYR A 5 7.94 5.89 -12.53
C TYR A 5 8.43 6.54 -13.82
N LYS A 6 7.87 6.14 -14.97
CA LYS A 6 8.19 6.74 -16.29
C LYS A 6 7.85 8.23 -16.35
N LYS A 7 6.72 8.65 -15.76
CA LYS A 7 6.31 10.06 -15.66
C LYS A 7 7.35 10.91 -14.92
N TYR A 8 7.91 10.38 -13.83
CA TYR A 8 8.89 11.10 -13.01
C TYR A 8 10.32 11.04 -13.57
N ASN A 9 10.73 9.91 -14.15
CA ASN A 9 12.12 9.62 -14.49
C ASN A 9 12.41 9.52 -15.99
N LYS A 10 11.37 9.53 -16.84
CA LYS A 10 11.48 9.32 -18.30
C LYS A 10 12.24 8.02 -18.68
N SER A 11 12.29 7.05 -17.78
CA SER A 11 12.95 5.76 -17.92
C SER A 11 12.08 4.63 -17.34
N LYS A 12 12.45 3.39 -17.64
CA LYS A 12 11.74 2.22 -17.11
C LYS A 12 12.16 1.95 -15.67
N CYS A 13 11.18 1.70 -14.79
CA CYS A 13 11.40 1.07 -13.49
C CYS A 13 11.79 -0.39 -13.70
N LYS A 14 12.77 -0.89 -12.96
CA LYS A 14 13.21 -2.29 -13.09
C LYS A 14 13.13 -3.04 -11.76
N PRO A 15 14.01 -2.78 -10.75
CA PRO A 15 13.84 -3.42 -9.46
C PRO A 15 12.85 -2.63 -8.59
N ILE A 16 11.92 -3.36 -8.01
CA ILE A 16 11.05 -2.83 -6.96
C ILE A 16 11.26 -3.55 -5.64
N ARG A 17 10.87 -2.88 -4.56
CA ARG A 17 10.70 -3.47 -3.24
C ARG A 17 9.23 -3.28 -2.82
N GLU A 18 8.57 -4.38 -2.53
CA GLU A 18 7.21 -4.42 -1.98
C GLU A 18 7.30 -4.69 -0.48
N ASP A 19 6.98 -3.69 0.33
CA ASP A 19 6.91 -3.81 1.78
C ASP A 19 5.51 -4.25 2.21
N PHE A 20 5.42 -5.02 3.31
CA PHE A 20 4.16 -5.61 3.80
C PHE A 20 3.47 -6.43 2.71
N CYS A 21 4.25 -7.23 2.00
CA CYS A 21 3.83 -7.83 0.74
C CYS A 21 2.73 -8.89 0.88
N ALA A 22 2.47 -9.42 2.06
CA ALA A 22 1.52 -10.50 2.31
C ALA A 22 1.70 -11.65 1.28
N SER A 23 0.73 -11.87 0.39
CA SER A 23 0.82 -12.86 -0.69
C SER A 23 1.70 -12.45 -1.88
N ALA A 24 2.32 -11.26 -1.84
CA ALA A 24 3.22 -10.69 -2.82
C ALA A 24 2.65 -10.64 -4.27
N LYS A 25 1.37 -10.30 -4.38
CA LYS A 25 0.69 -10.21 -5.68
C LYS A 25 1.32 -9.17 -6.59
N ILE A 26 1.73 -8.01 -6.04
CA ILE A 26 2.36 -6.94 -6.81
C ILE A 26 3.70 -7.41 -7.36
N SER A 27 4.53 -8.02 -6.52
CA SER A 27 5.82 -8.59 -6.94
C SER A 27 5.67 -9.67 -8.00
N SER A 28 4.65 -10.54 -7.88
CA SER A 28 4.34 -11.56 -8.87
C SER A 28 3.95 -10.94 -10.22
N ALA A 29 2.99 -10.01 -10.22
CA ALA A 29 2.57 -9.30 -11.43
C ALA A 29 3.73 -8.51 -12.05
N TRP A 30 4.59 -7.89 -11.22
CA TRP A 30 5.73 -7.12 -11.66
C TRP A 30 6.73 -7.93 -12.47
N VAL A 31 7.08 -9.15 -12.03
CA VAL A 31 8.02 -9.99 -12.77
C VAL A 31 7.41 -10.68 -14.00
N GLN A 32 6.08 -10.73 -14.08
CA GLN A 32 5.34 -11.20 -15.26
C GLN A 32 5.24 -10.13 -16.35
N ASP A 33 5.20 -8.85 -15.97
CA ASP A 33 5.01 -7.72 -16.89
C ASP A 33 6.17 -7.53 -17.88
N ALA A 34 7.44 -7.74 -17.44
CA ALA A 34 8.60 -7.64 -18.31
C ALA A 34 9.81 -8.46 -17.81
N ASP A 35 10.61 -8.96 -18.74
CA ASP A 35 11.78 -9.83 -18.45
C ASP A 35 12.92 -9.11 -17.70
N ILE A 36 12.94 -7.79 -17.71
CA ILE A 36 13.90 -6.99 -16.97
C ILE A 36 13.49 -6.67 -15.54
N ASN A 37 12.24 -6.93 -15.19
CA ASN A 37 11.67 -6.59 -13.90
C ASN A 37 12.15 -7.54 -12.81
N LYS A 38 12.51 -6.99 -11.65
CA LYS A 38 12.90 -7.73 -10.44
C LYS A 38 12.11 -7.22 -9.25
N ALA A 39 11.84 -8.09 -8.28
CA ALA A 39 11.11 -7.73 -7.08
C ALA A 39 11.72 -8.31 -5.82
N TYR A 40 11.70 -7.51 -4.74
CA TYR A 40 12.02 -7.92 -3.37
C TYR A 40 10.77 -7.71 -2.53
N ALA A 41 10.11 -8.79 -2.17
CA ALA A 41 8.86 -8.79 -1.42
C ALA A 41 9.12 -9.13 0.04
N ILE A 42 8.81 -8.20 0.96
CA ILE A 42 9.15 -8.30 2.39
C ILE A 42 7.87 -8.40 3.21
N ASP A 43 7.82 -9.39 4.09
CA ASP A 43 6.78 -9.53 5.11
C ASP A 43 7.33 -10.16 6.39
N LEU A 44 6.69 -9.89 7.53
CA LEU A 44 7.01 -10.50 8.82
C LEU A 44 6.43 -11.90 8.95
N ASP A 45 5.28 -12.18 8.32
CA ASP A 45 4.56 -13.41 8.47
C ASP A 45 5.10 -14.54 7.55
N ALA A 46 5.80 -15.48 8.17
CA ALA A 46 6.33 -16.65 7.48
C ALA A 46 5.25 -17.55 6.85
N LYS A 47 4.01 -17.55 7.41
CA LYS A 47 2.93 -18.41 6.89
C LYS A 47 2.41 -17.84 5.57
N ILE A 48 2.20 -16.53 5.51
CA ILE A 48 1.74 -15.88 4.27
C ILE A 48 2.81 -15.94 3.19
N LEU A 49 4.09 -15.77 3.56
CA LEU A 49 5.21 -15.94 2.60
C LEU A 49 5.33 -17.38 2.07
N LYS A 50 5.04 -18.38 2.91
CA LYS A 50 4.95 -19.78 2.43
C LYS A 50 3.81 -19.97 1.45
N TYR A 51 2.66 -19.35 1.71
CA TYR A 51 1.54 -19.35 0.76
C TYR A 51 1.92 -18.65 -0.56
N ALA A 52 2.55 -17.47 -0.49
CA ALA A 52 3.05 -16.76 -1.66
C ALA A 52 4.02 -17.63 -2.47
N LYS A 53 4.97 -18.30 -1.81
CA LYS A 53 5.92 -19.22 -2.47
C LYS A 53 5.21 -20.35 -3.22
N ASN A 54 4.27 -21.03 -2.59
CA ASN A 54 3.50 -22.09 -3.21
C ASN A 54 2.67 -21.61 -4.41
N THR A 55 2.17 -20.38 -4.34
CA THR A 55 1.43 -19.75 -5.44
C THR A 55 2.36 -19.40 -6.59
N PHE A 56 3.56 -18.89 -6.29
CA PHE A 56 4.58 -18.55 -7.29
C PHE A 56 5.05 -19.80 -8.05
N GLU A 57 5.33 -20.90 -7.34
CA GLU A 57 5.74 -22.17 -7.95
C GLU A 57 4.71 -22.74 -8.93
N LYS A 58 3.42 -22.38 -8.77
CA LYS A 58 2.34 -22.79 -9.68
C LYS A 58 2.15 -21.86 -10.86
N ASN A 59 2.41 -20.57 -10.70
CA ASN A 59 1.96 -19.53 -11.63
C ASN A 59 3.10 -18.81 -12.36
N LEU A 60 4.34 -18.92 -11.89
CA LEU A 60 5.50 -18.26 -12.48
C LEU A 60 6.40 -19.25 -13.22
N THR A 61 7.00 -18.79 -14.30
CA THR A 61 8.07 -19.52 -14.98
C THR A 61 9.34 -19.56 -14.13
N VAL A 62 10.27 -20.45 -14.46
CA VAL A 62 11.58 -20.55 -13.78
C VAL A 62 12.34 -19.23 -13.83
N ASP A 63 12.30 -18.53 -14.97
CA ASP A 63 12.94 -17.22 -15.12
C ASP A 63 12.30 -16.16 -14.22
N GLN A 64 10.98 -16.10 -14.16
CA GLN A 64 10.24 -15.18 -13.28
C GLN A 64 10.51 -15.47 -11.80
N LEU A 65 10.58 -16.75 -11.41
CA LEU A 65 10.95 -17.17 -10.05
C LEU A 65 12.36 -16.68 -9.67
N ASN A 66 13.31 -16.70 -10.60
CA ASN A 66 14.67 -16.19 -10.37
C ASN A 66 14.73 -14.65 -10.20
N ARG A 67 13.69 -13.93 -10.65
CA ARG A 67 13.62 -12.48 -10.61
C ARG A 67 12.80 -11.92 -9.43
N VAL A 68 12.10 -12.79 -8.68
CA VAL A 68 11.35 -12.41 -7.47
C VAL A 68 11.97 -13.04 -6.23
N LYS A 69 12.12 -12.25 -5.15
CA LYS A 69 12.70 -12.72 -3.89
C LYS A 69 11.74 -12.45 -2.74
N LEU A 70 11.17 -13.53 -2.18
CA LEU A 70 10.38 -13.48 -0.96
C LEU A 70 11.31 -13.42 0.26
N ILE A 71 11.07 -12.47 1.16
CA ILE A 71 11.96 -12.15 2.27
C ILE A 71 11.14 -12.09 3.56
N LYS A 72 11.44 -12.99 4.51
CA LYS A 72 10.95 -12.84 5.87
C LYS A 72 11.79 -11.78 6.56
N GLY A 73 11.21 -10.62 6.83
CA GLY A 73 11.92 -9.51 7.43
C GLY A 73 11.01 -8.38 7.86
N ASP A 74 11.55 -7.50 8.71
CA ASP A 74 10.86 -6.30 9.14
C ASP A 74 11.16 -5.16 8.17
N SER A 75 10.12 -4.62 7.51
CA SER A 75 10.22 -3.49 6.59
C SER A 75 10.82 -2.24 7.23
N LEU A 76 10.72 -2.11 8.56
CA LEU A 76 11.35 -1.02 9.32
C LEU A 76 12.87 -1.04 9.23
N SER A 77 13.49 -2.22 9.15
CA SER A 77 14.95 -2.38 9.32
C SER A 77 15.64 -3.19 8.22
N TYR A 78 14.89 -4.00 7.45
CA TYR A 78 15.49 -4.89 6.47
C TYR A 78 16.17 -4.11 5.33
N LYS A 79 17.36 -4.54 4.95
CA LYS A 79 18.16 -3.93 3.89
C LYS A 79 18.09 -4.79 2.63
N THR A 80 17.59 -4.21 1.55
CA THR A 80 17.64 -4.80 0.20
C THR A 80 18.78 -4.20 -0.61
N PRO A 81 19.15 -4.78 -1.76
CA PRO A 81 19.83 -4.03 -2.80
C PRO A 81 19.03 -2.79 -3.18
N LYS A 82 19.69 -1.80 -3.80
CA LYS A 82 19.02 -0.58 -4.26
C LYS A 82 17.96 -0.91 -5.29
N VAL A 83 16.82 -0.23 -5.18
CA VAL A 83 15.68 -0.39 -6.06
C VAL A 83 15.25 0.95 -6.67
N ASP A 84 14.53 0.90 -7.77
CA ASP A 84 13.99 2.08 -8.43
C ASP A 84 12.71 2.55 -7.76
N SER A 85 11.94 1.62 -7.21
CA SER A 85 10.74 1.97 -6.46
C SER A 85 10.57 1.09 -5.22
N VAL A 86 10.14 1.72 -4.12
CA VAL A 86 9.59 1.03 -2.94
C VAL A 86 8.09 1.28 -2.94
N VAL A 87 7.30 0.22 -2.76
CA VAL A 87 5.84 0.31 -2.69
C VAL A 87 5.34 -0.29 -1.38
N ALA A 88 4.39 0.39 -0.73
CA ALA A 88 3.67 -0.12 0.43
C ALA A 88 2.21 0.33 0.31
N PHE A 89 1.36 -0.57 -0.14
CA PHE A 89 -0.06 -0.31 -0.39
C PHE A 89 -0.96 -1.00 0.64
N ASN A 90 -2.25 -0.77 0.52
CA ASN A 90 -3.30 -1.17 1.46
C ASN A 90 -3.04 -0.60 2.87
N PHE A 91 -2.58 0.64 2.91
CA PHE A 91 -2.37 1.41 4.15
C PHE A 91 -1.45 0.70 5.16
N SER A 92 -0.68 -0.29 4.71
CA SER A 92 0.04 -1.23 5.58
C SER A 92 1.06 -0.56 6.49
N TYR A 93 1.66 0.56 6.09
CA TYR A 93 2.62 1.32 6.91
C TYR A 93 1.95 2.02 8.11
N TRP A 94 0.62 2.07 8.20
CA TRP A 94 -0.14 2.61 9.32
C TRP A 94 -0.03 1.77 10.59
N VAL A 95 0.55 0.57 10.51
CA VAL A 95 0.96 -0.24 11.67
C VAL A 95 1.97 0.49 12.56
N PHE A 96 2.71 1.46 12.01
CA PHE A 96 3.59 2.33 12.78
C PHE A 96 2.79 3.43 13.43
N LYS A 97 2.33 3.18 14.66
CA LYS A 97 1.42 4.08 15.39
C LYS A 97 2.10 5.32 15.98
N ASN A 98 3.40 5.34 16.08
CA ASN A 98 4.14 6.51 16.55
C ASN A 98 5.00 7.12 15.44
N ARG A 99 5.14 8.45 15.52
CA ARG A 99 5.86 9.24 14.52
C ARG A 99 7.32 8.82 14.33
N LYS A 100 7.98 8.38 15.41
CA LYS A 100 9.38 7.95 15.37
C LYS A 100 9.57 6.70 14.51
N ASP A 101 8.68 5.72 14.64
CA ASP A 101 8.75 4.48 13.88
C ASP A 101 8.39 4.71 12.42
N LEU A 102 7.35 5.53 12.15
CA LEU A 102 6.99 5.91 10.79
C LEU A 102 8.14 6.61 10.06
N ILE A 103 8.81 7.58 10.69
CA ILE A 103 10.00 8.24 10.14
C ILE A 103 11.15 7.25 9.95
N SER A 104 11.34 6.31 10.87
CA SER A 104 12.39 5.30 10.76
C SER A 104 12.14 4.37 9.58
N TYR A 105 10.90 3.98 9.34
CA TYR A 105 10.48 3.23 8.17
C TYR A 105 10.76 4.02 6.88
N PHE A 106 10.32 5.27 6.79
CA PHE A 106 10.57 6.11 5.62
C PHE A 106 12.07 6.33 5.37
N LYS A 107 12.89 6.46 6.42
CA LYS A 107 14.36 6.52 6.28
C LYS A 107 14.93 5.21 5.74
N ASN A 108 14.37 4.05 6.10
CA ASN A 108 14.79 2.76 5.56
C ASN A 108 14.41 2.63 4.08
N ALA A 109 13.18 3.01 3.71
CA ALA A 109 12.73 3.08 2.33
C ALA A 109 13.62 4.02 1.49
N TYR A 110 13.87 5.24 2.00
CA TYR A 110 14.77 6.22 1.36
C TYR A 110 16.15 5.63 1.08
N ARG A 111 16.75 4.95 2.08
CA ARG A 111 18.06 4.30 1.92
C ARG A 111 18.05 3.17 0.91
N SER A 112 16.93 2.48 0.73
CA SER A 112 16.80 1.39 -0.23
C SER A 112 16.64 1.87 -1.69
N LEU A 113 16.27 3.12 -1.91
CA LEU A 113 16.07 3.68 -3.24
C LEU A 113 17.38 4.07 -3.93
N ASN A 114 17.43 3.88 -5.25
CA ASN A 114 18.36 4.52 -6.16
C ASN A 114 18.15 6.05 -6.15
N ASN A 115 19.10 6.81 -6.71
CA ASN A 115 18.88 8.23 -6.95
C ASN A 115 17.69 8.41 -7.91
N ASN A 116 16.86 9.39 -7.67
CA ASN A 116 15.56 9.61 -8.32
C ASN A 116 14.54 8.47 -8.15
N GLY A 117 14.80 7.50 -7.28
CA GLY A 117 13.87 6.44 -6.96
C GLY A 117 12.61 6.98 -6.25
N LEU A 118 11.51 6.23 -6.36
CA LEU A 118 10.21 6.61 -5.84
C LEU A 118 9.77 5.72 -4.67
N LEU A 119 9.28 6.33 -3.61
CA LEU A 119 8.43 5.66 -2.62
C LEU A 119 6.97 5.94 -3.00
N MET A 120 6.19 4.89 -3.16
CA MET A 120 4.77 4.96 -3.49
C MET A 120 3.95 4.36 -2.34
N LEU A 121 3.04 5.13 -1.82
CA LEU A 121 2.15 4.77 -0.72
C LEU A 121 0.71 5.05 -1.12
N ASP A 122 -0.24 4.43 -0.45
CA ASP A 122 -1.64 4.83 -0.47
C ASP A 122 -2.08 5.35 0.91
N SER A 123 -3.18 6.03 0.95
CA SER A 123 -3.80 6.55 2.17
C SER A 123 -5.29 6.73 1.92
N PHE A 124 -6.11 6.58 2.95
CA PHE A 124 -7.50 6.99 2.90
C PHE A 124 -7.79 8.01 4.00
N GLY A 125 -8.91 8.68 3.90
CA GLY A 125 -9.36 9.64 4.89
C GLY A 125 -10.73 10.18 4.55
N GLY A 126 -11.03 11.37 5.01
CA GLY A 126 -12.34 11.97 4.98
C GLY A 126 -12.92 12.03 6.38
N TYR A 127 -14.07 12.71 6.54
CA TYR A 127 -14.66 12.84 7.88
C TYR A 127 -15.28 11.52 8.38
N GLU A 128 -15.64 10.58 7.50
CA GLU A 128 -16.14 9.26 7.87
C GLU A 128 -15.03 8.30 8.31
N ALA A 129 -13.76 8.56 7.95
CA ALA A 129 -12.65 7.76 8.45
C ALA A 129 -12.48 7.78 9.98
N HIS A 130 -13.15 8.74 10.66
CA HIS A 130 -13.15 8.89 12.13
C HIS A 130 -14.41 8.27 12.78
N GLN A 131 -15.25 7.61 12.01
CA GLN A 131 -16.53 7.05 12.49
C GLN A 131 -16.46 5.54 12.56
N GLU A 132 -17.24 4.96 13.48
CA GLU A 132 -17.55 3.53 13.45
C GLU A 132 -18.62 3.32 12.39
N LEU A 133 -18.31 2.53 11.35
CA LEU A 133 -19.22 2.25 10.25
C LEU A 133 -18.90 0.91 9.59
N GLU A 134 -19.88 0.34 8.92
CA GLU A 134 -19.72 -0.87 8.13
C GLU A 134 -20.18 -0.60 6.69
N GLU A 135 -19.30 -0.84 5.73
CA GLU A 135 -19.61 -0.76 4.30
C GLU A 135 -19.68 -2.15 3.69
N ARG A 136 -20.63 -2.35 2.78
CA ARG A 136 -20.90 -3.65 2.17
C ARG A 136 -20.88 -3.56 0.66
N THR A 137 -19.92 -4.28 0.05
CA THR A 137 -19.77 -4.36 -1.40
C THR A 137 -20.13 -5.77 -1.89
N ASN A 138 -21.13 -5.86 -2.75
CA ASN A 138 -21.54 -7.11 -3.33
C ASN A 138 -20.66 -7.52 -4.51
N HIS A 139 -20.08 -8.71 -4.43
CA HIS A 139 -19.33 -9.35 -5.51
C HIS A 139 -20.04 -10.60 -6.01
N ASN A 140 -19.58 -11.15 -7.15
CA ASN A 140 -20.10 -12.41 -7.64
C ASN A 140 -19.69 -13.56 -6.72
N GLY A 141 -20.66 -14.01 -5.89
CA GLY A 141 -20.47 -15.15 -4.98
C GLY A 141 -20.29 -14.80 -3.52
N PHE A 142 -19.97 -13.56 -3.17
CA PHE A 142 -19.80 -13.11 -1.77
C PHE A 142 -20.06 -11.62 -1.61
N THR A 143 -20.33 -11.20 -0.38
CA THR A 143 -20.32 -9.79 0.03
C THR A 143 -19.05 -9.52 0.83
N TYR A 144 -18.30 -8.50 0.42
CA TYR A 144 -17.18 -7.95 1.16
C TYR A 144 -17.72 -6.94 2.16
N CYS A 145 -17.35 -7.07 3.44
CA CYS A 145 -17.74 -6.12 4.48
C CYS A 145 -16.48 -5.48 5.07
N TRP A 146 -16.37 -4.17 4.88
CA TRP A 146 -15.40 -3.33 5.56
C TRP A 146 -16.02 -2.80 6.84
N ASP A 147 -15.42 -3.08 7.99
CA ASP A 147 -15.90 -2.70 9.34
C ASP A 147 -14.84 -1.79 9.98
N GLN A 148 -15.12 -0.48 10.02
CA GLN A 148 -14.40 0.48 10.87
C GLN A 148 -14.90 0.33 12.30
N HIS A 149 -14.37 -0.65 12.98
CA HIS A 149 -14.89 -1.17 14.25
C HIS A 149 -14.75 -0.19 15.42
N SER A 150 -13.63 0.55 15.48
CA SER A 150 -13.42 1.53 16.54
C SER A 150 -12.39 2.58 16.15
N PHE A 151 -12.60 3.80 16.63
CA PHE A 151 -11.67 4.90 16.48
C PHE A 151 -11.48 5.63 17.82
N ASN A 152 -10.22 5.87 18.20
CA ASN A 152 -9.88 6.64 19.40
C ASN A 152 -9.34 8.03 19.00
N PRO A 153 -10.09 9.12 19.24
CA PRO A 153 -9.68 10.47 18.83
C PRO A 153 -8.50 11.03 19.61
N ILE A 154 -8.10 10.44 20.74
CA ILE A 154 -6.94 10.89 21.52
C ILE A 154 -5.64 10.40 20.89
N THR A 155 -5.64 9.17 20.36
CA THR A 155 -4.44 8.52 19.82
C THR A 155 -4.46 8.35 18.31
N ASN A 156 -5.62 8.59 17.68
CA ASN A 156 -5.94 8.22 16.29
C ASN A 156 -5.81 6.71 16.02
N ASP A 157 -5.87 5.86 17.07
CA ASP A 157 -5.93 4.43 16.87
C ASP A 157 -7.23 4.05 16.18
N LEU A 158 -7.09 3.31 15.09
CA LEU A 158 -8.18 2.80 14.25
C LEU A 158 -8.08 1.28 14.19
N THR A 159 -9.18 0.60 14.54
CA THR A 159 -9.31 -0.85 14.37
C THR A 159 -10.31 -1.13 13.26
N CYS A 160 -9.89 -1.89 12.24
CA CYS A 160 -10.75 -2.30 11.14
C CYS A 160 -10.74 -3.81 10.98
N TYR A 161 -11.87 -4.34 10.53
CA TYR A 161 -12.00 -5.74 10.15
C TYR A 161 -12.50 -5.86 8.71
N ILE A 162 -12.17 -7.00 8.09
CA ILE A 162 -12.79 -7.44 6.85
C ILE A 162 -13.54 -8.71 7.13
N HIS A 163 -14.81 -8.75 6.70
CA HIS A 163 -15.64 -9.95 6.74
C HIS A 163 -16.05 -10.37 5.33
N PHE A 164 -16.32 -11.65 5.15
CA PHE A 164 -16.91 -12.18 3.93
C PHE A 164 -18.20 -12.92 4.27
N GLU A 165 -19.26 -12.65 3.53
CA GLU A 165 -20.55 -13.33 3.63
C GLU A 165 -20.88 -14.00 2.30
N PHE A 166 -21.28 -15.26 2.35
CA PHE A 166 -21.52 -16.06 1.15
C PHE A 166 -23.01 -16.30 0.93
N LYS A 167 -23.39 -16.57 -0.33
CA LYS A 167 -24.81 -16.79 -0.73
C LYS A 167 -25.48 -17.97 -0.05
N ASP A 168 -24.72 -18.95 0.45
CA ASP A 168 -25.21 -20.11 1.20
C ASP A 168 -25.49 -19.82 2.69
N GLY A 169 -25.33 -18.56 3.11
CA GLY A 169 -25.50 -18.10 4.49
C GLY A 169 -24.27 -18.31 5.38
N SER A 170 -23.20 -18.90 4.88
CA SER A 170 -21.93 -18.99 5.61
C SER A 170 -21.21 -17.65 5.64
N SER A 171 -20.31 -17.46 6.60
CA SER A 171 -19.49 -16.24 6.69
C SER A 171 -18.11 -16.50 7.27
N ILE A 172 -17.15 -15.69 6.89
CA ILE A 172 -15.84 -15.60 7.54
C ILE A 172 -15.78 -14.24 8.23
N LYS A 173 -15.93 -14.25 9.56
CA LYS A 173 -15.82 -13.02 10.35
C LYS A 173 -14.36 -12.76 10.69
N LYS A 174 -13.95 -11.48 10.65
CA LYS A 174 -12.58 -11.02 10.90
C LYS A 174 -11.54 -11.80 10.07
N ALA A 175 -11.84 -11.97 8.78
CA ALA A 175 -10.90 -12.60 7.84
C ALA A 175 -9.57 -11.85 7.80
N PHE A 176 -9.63 -10.53 7.97
CA PHE A 176 -8.47 -9.67 8.20
C PHE A 176 -8.77 -8.73 9.37
N GLU A 177 -7.74 -8.39 10.12
CA GLU A 177 -7.79 -7.52 11.27
C GLU A 177 -6.64 -6.51 11.19
N TYR A 178 -6.98 -5.23 11.33
CA TYR A 178 -6.05 -4.13 11.23
C TYR A 178 -6.08 -3.28 12.49
N HIS A 179 -4.91 -3.02 13.08
CA HIS A 179 -4.70 -2.14 14.21
C HIS A 179 -3.77 -1.00 13.80
N TRP A 180 -4.34 0.02 13.23
CA TRP A 180 -3.63 1.15 12.64
C TRP A 180 -3.69 2.41 13.51
N ARG A 181 -2.88 3.38 13.15
CA ARG A 181 -3.13 4.78 13.45
C ARG A 181 -3.60 5.46 12.16
N LEU A 182 -4.74 6.15 12.22
CA LEU A 182 -5.18 7.02 11.14
C LEU A 182 -4.22 8.21 11.02
N TRP A 183 -3.48 8.27 9.93
CA TRP A 183 -2.53 9.33 9.63
C TRP A 183 -3.13 10.30 8.62
N SER A 184 -3.10 11.60 8.92
CA SER A 184 -3.46 12.62 7.94
C SER A 184 -2.38 12.80 6.87
N LEU A 185 -2.76 13.24 5.67
CA LEU A 185 -1.79 13.53 4.59
C LEU A 185 -0.72 14.54 5.00
N PRO A 186 -1.02 15.64 5.74
CA PRO A 186 0.01 16.53 6.27
C PRO A 186 1.02 15.84 7.18
N GLU A 187 0.58 15.00 8.12
CA GLU A 187 1.48 14.27 9.03
C GLU A 187 2.41 13.32 8.25
N ILE A 188 1.86 12.57 7.28
CA ILE A 188 2.65 11.67 6.42
C ILE A 188 3.69 12.48 5.64
N LYS A 189 3.29 13.59 5.03
CA LYS A 189 4.17 14.48 4.27
C LYS A 189 5.31 15.03 5.13
N GLU A 190 5.04 15.48 6.34
CA GLU A 190 6.05 15.95 7.28
C GLU A 190 7.03 14.83 7.66
N CYS A 191 6.53 13.62 7.95
CA CYS A 191 7.37 12.47 8.24
C CYS A 191 8.27 12.07 7.06
N LEU A 192 7.76 12.17 5.82
CA LEU A 192 8.54 11.92 4.60
C LEU A 192 9.64 12.97 4.42
N ILE A 193 9.35 14.25 4.66
CA ILE A 193 10.34 15.35 4.61
C ILE A 193 11.46 15.09 5.62
N GLU A 194 11.12 14.73 6.87
CA GLU A 194 12.11 14.41 7.90
C GLU A 194 12.93 13.15 7.57
N ALA A 195 12.35 12.23 6.81
CA ALA A 195 13.07 11.05 6.33
C ALA A 195 14.06 11.35 5.20
N GLY A 196 13.97 12.54 4.58
CA GLY A 196 14.88 13.03 3.55
C GLY A 196 14.27 13.16 2.15
N PHE A 197 13.00 12.81 1.96
CA PHE A 197 12.31 13.03 0.69
C PHE A 197 12.05 14.51 0.47
N LYS A 198 12.20 15.00 -0.77
CA LYS A 198 12.07 16.43 -1.08
C LYS A 198 10.82 16.79 -1.86
N ASN A 199 10.45 15.95 -2.83
CA ASN A 199 9.26 16.14 -3.63
C ASN A 199 8.24 15.08 -3.23
N ILE A 200 7.11 15.53 -2.71
CA ILE A 200 6.03 14.66 -2.28
C ILE A 200 4.77 15.16 -2.96
N ASP A 201 4.27 14.35 -3.86
CA ASP A 201 3.08 14.63 -4.65
C ASP A 201 1.93 13.75 -4.16
N ILE A 202 0.76 14.35 -4.03
CA ILE A 202 -0.48 13.68 -3.63
C ILE A 202 -1.35 13.56 -4.88
N TYR A 203 -1.85 12.37 -5.13
CA TYR A 203 -2.80 12.05 -6.17
C TYR A 203 -4.10 11.62 -5.51
N MET A 204 -5.14 12.42 -5.64
CA MET A 204 -6.47 12.10 -5.12
C MET A 204 -7.23 11.30 -6.15
N GLN A 205 -8.02 10.33 -5.71
CA GLN A 205 -8.98 9.61 -6.53
C GLN A 205 -10.01 10.59 -7.09
N ASP A 206 -10.37 10.40 -8.33
CA ASP A 206 -11.41 11.18 -8.99
C ASP A 206 -12.80 10.61 -8.69
N TRP A 207 -13.81 11.46 -8.78
CA TRP A 207 -15.20 11.12 -8.54
C TRP A 207 -16.03 11.46 -9.77
N ASP A 208 -16.88 10.56 -10.21
CA ASP A 208 -17.84 10.77 -11.28
C ASP A 208 -19.15 11.29 -10.68
N ASP A 209 -19.34 12.62 -10.71
CA ASP A 209 -20.52 13.28 -10.17
C ASP A 209 -21.84 12.85 -10.85
N GLU A 210 -21.79 12.39 -12.12
CA GLU A 210 -22.98 11.97 -12.85
C GLU A 210 -23.48 10.59 -12.40
N LYS A 211 -22.54 9.73 -12.01
CA LYS A 211 -22.83 8.36 -11.56
C LYS A 211 -22.83 8.21 -10.06
N ASP A 212 -22.35 9.22 -9.34
CA ASP A 212 -22.17 9.20 -7.88
C ASP A 212 -21.28 8.01 -7.44
N GLU A 213 -20.15 7.81 -8.15
CA GLU A 213 -19.23 6.71 -7.89
C GLU A 213 -17.76 7.13 -8.05
N GLU A 214 -16.86 6.39 -7.37
CA GLU A 214 -15.42 6.51 -7.50
C GLU A 214 -14.97 6.11 -8.91
N THR A 215 -14.01 6.85 -9.46
CA THR A 215 -13.34 6.44 -10.70
C THR A 215 -12.04 5.68 -10.40
N GLU A 216 -11.46 5.01 -11.41
CA GLU A 216 -10.12 4.42 -11.30
C GLU A 216 -9.00 5.44 -11.56
N GLU A 217 -9.33 6.72 -11.79
CA GLU A 217 -8.39 7.76 -12.13
C GLU A 217 -7.92 8.54 -10.89
N PHE A 218 -6.66 8.99 -10.93
CA PHE A 218 -6.04 9.75 -9.85
C PHE A 218 -5.32 10.95 -10.39
N TYR A 219 -5.65 12.13 -9.86
CA TYR A 219 -5.07 13.39 -10.29
C TYR A 219 -4.20 14.03 -9.21
N LYS A 220 -3.05 14.58 -9.62
CA LYS A 220 -2.19 15.33 -8.70
C LYS A 220 -2.89 16.60 -8.25
N MET A 221 -3.10 16.72 -6.94
CA MET A 221 -3.81 17.83 -6.33
C MET A 221 -3.00 18.49 -5.21
N THR A 222 -3.25 19.77 -4.98
CA THR A 222 -2.76 20.55 -3.82
C THR A 222 -3.90 21.06 -2.94
N LYS A 223 -5.13 20.91 -3.42
CA LYS A 223 -6.38 21.26 -2.75
C LYS A 223 -7.47 20.32 -3.25
N CYS A 224 -8.29 19.82 -2.36
CA CYS A 224 -9.53 19.09 -2.63
C CYS A 224 -10.60 19.55 -1.64
N ASP A 225 -11.83 19.14 -1.85
CA ASP A 225 -12.93 19.37 -0.94
C ASP A 225 -12.86 18.42 0.28
N ALA A 226 -13.66 18.69 1.30
CA ALA A 226 -13.72 17.89 2.52
C ALA A 226 -14.80 16.80 2.36
N ASP A 227 -14.46 15.75 1.61
CA ASP A 227 -15.36 14.66 1.28
C ASP A 227 -15.54 13.67 2.46
N PRO A 228 -16.66 12.92 2.47
CA PRO A 228 -16.90 11.86 3.47
C PRO A 228 -15.78 10.84 3.52
N GLY A 229 -15.39 10.33 2.36
CA GLY A 229 -14.30 9.38 2.15
C GLY A 229 -13.46 9.78 0.95
N TRP A 230 -12.18 9.44 0.97
CA TRP A 230 -11.29 9.59 -0.18
C TRP A 230 -10.13 8.60 -0.09
N VAL A 231 -9.60 8.22 -1.25
CA VAL A 231 -8.35 7.47 -1.38
C VAL A 231 -7.32 8.35 -2.09
N ALA A 232 -6.08 8.26 -1.67
CA ALA A 232 -4.98 8.98 -2.27
C ALA A 232 -3.75 8.11 -2.47
N TYR A 233 -2.99 8.37 -3.54
CA TYR A 233 -1.62 7.89 -3.68
C TYR A 233 -0.63 8.99 -3.35
N ILE A 234 0.44 8.62 -2.64
CA ILE A 234 1.51 9.50 -2.21
C ILE A 234 2.79 9.07 -2.93
N ILE A 235 3.37 9.97 -3.72
CA ILE A 235 4.60 9.71 -4.46
C ILE A 235 5.71 10.58 -3.91
N ALA A 236 6.67 9.98 -3.24
CA ALA A 236 7.82 10.67 -2.68
C ALA A 236 9.11 10.33 -3.43
N THR A 237 9.85 11.35 -3.88
CA THR A 237 11.06 11.19 -4.71
C THR A 237 12.31 11.34 -3.85
N LYS A 238 13.23 10.40 -4.01
CA LYS A 238 14.60 10.53 -3.52
C LYS A 238 15.43 11.35 -4.53
N LYS A 239 15.98 12.46 -4.09
CA LYS A 239 17.00 13.24 -4.83
C LYS A 239 18.39 12.98 -4.31
#